data_87ad5dcf8acfe1a9b4da3282d4252c81
#
_entry.id   87ad5dcf8acfe1a9b4da3282d4252c81
#
_cell.length_a   1.000
_cell.length_b   1.000
_cell.length_c   1.000
_cell.angle_alpha   90.00
_cell.angle_beta   90.00
_cell.angle_gamma   90.00
#
_symmetry.space_group_name_H-M   'P 1'
#
loop_
_entity.id
_entity.type
_entity.pdbx_description
1 polymer ?
#
loop_
_entity_poly.entity_id
_entity_poly.type
_entity_poly.pdbx_seq_one_letter_code
_entity_poly.pdbx_strand_id
1 'polypeptide(L)'
;MAKFCIHCGRPLEEGEVCNCQSNVNPQDAVQQPNETLQSNNVQNQGTTNGSSTNQNVSSNELGNKIKFVFSKVLNMFKSPSATINEFIEKNDSQYGVIMMAINVIGIFVISLIQFLYLNSKLYNMLPVAQLVIIAVIIAAVSTFGFASLLFVFTNKAFKSDASLAHIFSINGVTSVLSICLQIVVILFTLLSAKFGLILSVISFIYTSVIFITNYNETVKLDTDKKTYALFITYGAIFIIQLIIFYMFVSSAISGTLGSFSSLFGSY
;
A
#
# COMPACT_ATOMS: atom_id res chain seq x y z
N MET A 1 -49.13 9.02 22.08
CA MET A 1 -47.64 9.07 22.05
C MET A 1 -47.22 9.60 20.70
N ALA A 2 -46.48 10.70 20.67
CA ALA A 2 -46.03 11.27 19.40
C ALA A 2 -45.06 10.28 18.70
N LYS A 3 -45.38 9.90 17.47
CA LYS A 3 -44.53 9.08 16.60
C LYS A 3 -43.65 9.98 15.75
N PHE A 4 -42.38 9.65 15.61
CA PHE A 4 -41.43 10.38 14.77
C PHE A 4 -41.01 9.53 13.61
N CYS A 5 -40.78 10.13 12.43
CA CYS A 5 -40.23 9.44 11.29
C CYS A 5 -38.75 9.04 11.58
N ILE A 6 -38.41 7.77 11.43
CA ILE A 6 -37.06 7.24 11.68
C ILE A 6 -36.03 7.72 10.66
N HIS A 7 -36.41 8.26 9.51
CA HIS A 7 -35.51 8.73 8.47
C HIS A 7 -35.26 10.26 8.50
N CYS A 8 -36.21 11.09 8.88
CA CYS A 8 -36.08 12.55 8.87
C CYS A 8 -36.29 13.22 10.23
N GLY A 9 -36.73 12.47 11.27
CA GLY A 9 -36.95 12.98 12.62
C GLY A 9 -38.23 13.87 12.78
N ARG A 10 -39.03 14.03 11.73
CA ARG A 10 -40.27 14.85 11.80
C ARG A 10 -41.34 14.15 12.67
N PRO A 11 -42.06 14.87 13.52
CA PRO A 11 -43.23 14.31 14.23
C PRO A 11 -44.35 13.96 13.24
N LEU A 12 -44.97 12.78 13.45
CA LEU A 12 -46.05 12.27 12.62
C LEU A 12 -47.32 12.21 13.44
N GLU A 13 -48.46 12.58 12.83
CA GLU A 13 -49.79 12.41 13.43
C GLU A 13 -50.25 10.95 13.32
N GLU A 14 -51.29 10.56 14.10
CA GLU A 14 -51.79 9.19 14.08
C GLU A 14 -52.36 8.82 12.71
N GLY A 15 -51.72 7.89 12.02
CA GLY A 15 -52.09 7.44 10.66
C GLY A 15 -51.30 8.11 9.53
N GLU A 16 -50.42 9.08 9.82
CA GLU A 16 -49.62 9.75 8.80
C GLU A 16 -48.42 8.90 8.38
N VAL A 17 -48.23 8.73 7.05
CA VAL A 17 -47.07 8.08 6.45
C VAL A 17 -46.09 9.14 5.95
N CYS A 18 -44.86 9.12 6.44
CA CYS A 18 -43.86 10.09 6.02
C CYS A 18 -43.41 9.86 4.57
N ASN A 19 -43.46 10.89 3.75
CA ASN A 19 -43.13 10.87 2.32
C ASN A 19 -41.70 11.37 2.04
N CYS A 20 -40.80 11.33 3.02
CA CYS A 20 -39.44 11.87 2.88
C CYS A 20 -38.53 11.08 1.92
N GLN A 21 -38.95 9.88 1.48
CA GLN A 21 -38.21 9.08 0.50
C GLN A 21 -38.69 9.25 -0.95
N SER A 22 -39.79 9.96 -1.19
CA SER A 22 -40.41 10.05 -2.54
C SER A 22 -39.98 11.27 -3.35
N ASN A 23 -39.15 12.17 -2.82
CA ASN A 23 -38.70 13.38 -3.52
C ASN A 23 -37.20 13.55 -3.49
N VAL A 24 -36.52 12.77 -4.31
CA VAL A 24 -35.22 13.18 -4.84
C VAL A 24 -35.42 13.45 -6.33
N ASN A 25 -36.03 14.58 -6.63
CA ASN A 25 -35.95 15.20 -7.95
C ASN A 25 -35.42 16.62 -7.74
N PRO A 26 -34.25 17.00 -8.26
CA PRO A 26 -33.68 18.33 -8.07
C PRO A 26 -34.18 19.26 -9.17
N GLN A 27 -35.37 19.77 -9.02
CA GLN A 27 -35.86 20.93 -9.77
C GLN A 27 -37.07 21.51 -9.00
N ASP A 28 -36.88 22.74 -8.58
CA ASP A 28 -37.83 23.77 -8.15
C ASP A 28 -37.54 24.36 -6.75
N ALA A 29 -36.76 25.41 -6.76
CA ALA A 29 -37.01 26.60 -5.94
C ALA A 29 -36.47 27.83 -6.69
N VAL A 30 -37.35 28.47 -7.36
CA VAL A 30 -37.44 29.80 -7.99
C VAL A 30 -37.43 30.86 -6.88
N GLN A 31 -36.69 31.96 -6.93
CA GLN A 31 -36.79 33.29 -7.52
C GLN A 31 -35.81 34.18 -6.78
N GLN A 32 -34.98 34.87 -7.35
CA GLN A 32 -34.65 35.95 -8.31
C GLN A 32 -34.09 37.18 -7.57
N PRO A 33 -33.37 38.18 -8.14
CA PRO A 33 -33.05 38.40 -9.55
C PRO A 33 -31.58 38.96 -9.84
N ASN A 34 -31.26 38.95 -11.16
CA ASN A 34 -30.38 39.86 -11.94
C ASN A 34 -28.83 39.77 -11.77
N GLU A 35 -28.03 39.78 -12.80
CA GLU A 35 -28.04 40.26 -14.21
C GLU A 35 -26.98 39.52 -15.05
N THR A 36 -27.37 39.22 -16.30
CA THR A 36 -26.70 39.47 -17.61
C THR A 36 -25.32 38.88 -17.91
N LEU A 37 -25.12 38.02 -18.85
CA LEU A 37 -25.00 38.06 -20.31
C LEU A 37 -24.42 36.76 -20.90
N GLN A 38 -25.12 36.27 -21.91
CA GLN A 38 -24.70 35.69 -23.20
C GLN A 38 -23.71 34.47 -23.19
N SER A 39 -23.97 33.43 -23.84
CA SER A 39 -24.56 33.03 -25.12
C SER A 39 -23.91 31.77 -25.63
N ASN A 40 -24.70 30.93 -26.21
CA ASN A 40 -24.59 29.91 -27.28
C ASN A 40 -24.54 28.46 -26.82
N ASN A 41 -25.67 27.80 -26.81
CA ASN A 41 -26.34 27.03 -27.85
C ASN A 41 -25.40 26.19 -28.71
N VAL A 42 -25.59 24.87 -28.65
CA VAL A 42 -25.98 24.01 -29.78
C VAL A 42 -26.27 22.58 -29.27
N GLN A 43 -27.47 22.17 -29.50
CA GLN A 43 -28.03 20.83 -29.53
C GLN A 43 -27.32 19.99 -30.60
N ASN A 44 -26.96 18.75 -30.32
CA ASN A 44 -27.25 17.69 -31.31
C ASN A 44 -27.20 16.27 -30.71
N GLN A 45 -28.23 15.53 -31.00
CA GLN A 45 -28.33 14.07 -30.93
C GLN A 45 -27.39 13.43 -31.98
N GLY A 46 -26.94 12.25 -31.68
CA GLY A 46 -26.32 11.38 -32.69
C GLY A 46 -25.51 10.24 -32.16
N THR A 47 -26.12 9.12 -32.08
CA THR A 47 -25.68 7.73 -31.94
C THR A 47 -24.33 7.38 -32.60
N THR A 48 -23.65 6.41 -31.99
CA THR A 48 -22.73 5.38 -32.49
C THR A 48 -21.22 5.56 -32.31
N ASN A 49 -20.71 4.61 -31.53
CA ASN A 49 -19.46 3.85 -31.68
C ASN A 49 -18.11 4.59 -31.79
N GLY A 50 -17.26 4.30 -30.82
CA GLY A 50 -15.82 4.50 -30.97
C GLY A 50 -15.08 4.60 -29.66
N SER A 51 -14.78 3.47 -29.08
CA SER A 51 -13.66 3.19 -28.20
C SER A 51 -12.53 4.24 -28.26
N SER A 52 -12.42 5.17 -27.31
CA SER A 52 -11.20 5.95 -27.03
C SER A 52 -11.26 6.88 -25.81
N THR A 53 -12.21 6.74 -24.86
CA THR A 53 -12.33 7.71 -23.75
C THR A 53 -11.97 7.15 -22.37
N ASN A 54 -11.39 5.96 -22.27
CA ASN A 54 -11.11 5.32 -20.97
C ASN A 54 -9.74 5.64 -20.35
N GLN A 55 -8.82 6.29 -21.04
CA GLN A 55 -7.48 6.55 -20.48
C GLN A 55 -7.41 7.79 -19.58
N ASN A 56 -8.17 8.83 -19.85
CA ASN A 56 -8.10 10.08 -19.09
C ASN A 56 -8.87 10.03 -17.76
N VAL A 57 -9.95 9.24 -17.67
CA VAL A 57 -10.71 9.06 -16.42
C VAL A 57 -9.90 8.22 -15.43
N SER A 58 -9.23 7.18 -15.90
CA SER A 58 -8.38 6.30 -15.10
C SER A 58 -7.17 7.03 -14.48
N SER A 59 -6.53 7.94 -15.22
CA SER A 59 -5.35 8.68 -14.71
C SER A 59 -5.72 9.70 -13.64
N ASN A 60 -6.86 10.36 -13.76
CA ASN A 60 -7.36 11.29 -12.75
C ASN A 60 -7.78 10.58 -11.46
N GLU A 61 -8.38 9.40 -11.57
CA GLU A 61 -8.77 8.60 -10.42
C GLU A 61 -7.55 8.10 -9.64
N LEU A 62 -6.56 7.55 -10.32
CA LEU A 62 -5.30 7.14 -9.70
C LEU A 62 -4.58 8.30 -9.02
N GLY A 63 -4.52 9.47 -9.67
CA GLY A 63 -3.95 10.69 -9.09
C GLY A 63 -4.63 11.12 -7.80
N ASN A 64 -5.96 11.03 -7.75
CA ASN A 64 -6.73 11.33 -6.54
C ASN A 64 -6.46 10.32 -5.40
N LYS A 65 -6.35 9.03 -5.72
CA LYS A 65 -6.00 7.99 -4.73
C LYS A 65 -4.59 8.21 -4.17
N ILE A 66 -3.62 8.55 -5.01
CA ILE A 66 -2.26 8.89 -4.58
C ILE A 66 -2.26 10.10 -3.64
N LYS A 67 -2.93 11.19 -4.02
CA LYS A 67 -3.05 12.39 -3.17
C LYS A 67 -3.69 12.07 -1.82
N PHE A 68 -4.72 11.23 -1.81
CA PHE A 68 -5.37 10.78 -0.59
C PHE A 68 -4.39 10.00 0.31
N VAL A 69 -3.63 9.05 -0.22
CA VAL A 69 -2.61 8.31 0.53
C VAL A 69 -1.60 9.27 1.17
N PHE A 70 -1.04 10.21 0.38
CA PHE A 70 -0.08 11.19 0.91
C PHE A 70 -0.67 12.09 2.00
N SER A 71 -1.93 12.49 1.90
CA SER A 71 -2.60 13.30 2.93
C SER A 71 -2.75 12.57 4.26
N LYS A 72 -2.70 11.23 4.26
CA LYS A 72 -2.84 10.39 5.45
C LYS A 72 -1.52 9.95 6.08
N VAL A 73 -0.37 10.23 5.46
CA VAL A 73 0.94 9.78 5.96
C VAL A 73 1.18 10.19 7.41
N LEU A 74 0.90 11.44 7.79
CA LEU A 74 1.05 11.88 9.17
C LEU A 74 0.10 11.16 10.14
N ASN A 75 -1.11 10.84 9.69
CA ASN A 75 -2.09 10.11 10.50
C ASN A 75 -1.65 8.66 10.73
N MET A 76 -0.95 8.05 9.75
CA MET A 76 -0.37 6.71 9.91
C MET A 76 0.59 6.63 11.11
N PHE A 77 1.31 7.72 11.43
CA PHE A 77 2.18 7.78 12.61
C PHE A 77 1.41 8.05 13.90
N LYS A 78 0.43 8.94 13.87
CA LYS A 78 -0.32 9.35 15.07
C LYS A 78 -1.29 8.28 15.54
N SER A 79 -1.96 7.64 14.61
CA SER A 79 -3.04 6.66 14.87
C SER A 79 -3.09 5.61 13.74
N PRO A 80 -2.11 4.68 13.70
CA PRO A 80 -1.99 3.72 12.60
C PRO A 80 -3.24 2.84 12.45
N SER A 81 -3.79 2.32 13.55
CA SER A 81 -4.99 1.46 13.50
C SER A 81 -6.22 2.19 12.99
N ALA A 82 -6.45 3.44 13.43
CA ALA A 82 -7.57 4.24 12.92
C ALA A 82 -7.41 4.53 11.43
N THR A 83 -6.19 4.79 10.97
CA THR A 83 -5.90 5.02 9.55
C THR A 83 -6.08 3.74 8.73
N ILE A 84 -5.68 2.59 9.24
CA ILE A 84 -5.91 1.28 8.59
C ILE A 84 -7.42 1.05 8.43
N ASN A 85 -8.21 1.27 9.49
CA ASN A 85 -9.67 1.10 9.43
C ASN A 85 -10.30 2.03 8.38
N GLU A 86 -9.86 3.28 8.27
CA GLU A 86 -10.33 4.20 7.24
C GLU A 86 -10.09 3.67 5.81
N PHE A 87 -8.94 3.04 5.56
CA PHE A 87 -8.66 2.41 4.26
C PHE A 87 -9.46 1.12 4.05
N ILE A 88 -9.70 0.35 5.11
CA ILE A 88 -10.55 -0.86 5.06
C ILE A 88 -11.99 -0.51 4.72
N GLU A 89 -12.54 0.56 5.32
CA GLU A 89 -13.89 1.04 5.06
C GLU A 89 -14.11 1.45 3.60
N LYS A 90 -13.08 1.95 2.92
CA LYS A 90 -13.15 2.23 1.48
C LYS A 90 -13.29 0.97 0.63
N ASN A 91 -12.95 -0.19 1.18
CA ASN A 91 -13.00 -1.51 0.54
C ASN A 91 -12.39 -1.56 -0.88
N ASP A 92 -11.34 -0.79 -1.10
CA ASP A 92 -10.62 -0.68 -2.37
C ASP A 92 -9.15 -1.08 -2.20
N SER A 93 -8.79 -2.25 -2.73
CA SER A 93 -7.43 -2.79 -2.65
C SER A 93 -6.37 -1.93 -3.35
N GLN A 94 -6.77 -1.04 -4.25
CA GLN A 94 -5.84 -0.17 -4.97
C GLN A 94 -5.09 0.77 -4.02
N TYR A 95 -5.71 1.22 -2.92
CA TYR A 95 -5.00 2.01 -1.91
C TYR A 95 -3.83 1.23 -1.31
N GLY A 96 -4.06 -0.03 -0.95
CA GLY A 96 -3.01 -0.92 -0.45
C GLY A 96 -1.89 -1.12 -1.48
N VAL A 97 -2.25 -1.37 -2.75
CA VAL A 97 -1.28 -1.52 -3.85
C VAL A 97 -0.44 -0.25 -4.03
N ILE A 98 -1.06 0.94 -4.01
CA ILE A 98 -0.35 2.22 -4.11
C ILE A 98 0.65 2.37 -2.96
N MET A 99 0.23 2.10 -1.73
CA MET A 99 1.09 2.20 -0.55
C MET A 99 2.27 1.22 -0.61
N MET A 100 2.03 -0.02 -1.04
CA MET A 100 3.07 -1.02 -1.24
C MET A 100 4.04 -0.62 -2.37
N ALA A 101 3.54 -0.02 -3.46
CA ALA A 101 4.39 0.49 -4.54
C ALA A 101 5.28 1.65 -4.06
N ILE A 102 4.74 2.57 -3.25
CA ILE A 102 5.51 3.66 -2.62
C ILE A 102 6.64 3.07 -1.77
N ASN A 103 6.39 2.00 -1.02
CA ASN A 103 7.44 1.32 -0.26
C ASN A 103 8.54 0.77 -1.16
N VAL A 104 8.21 0.05 -2.22
CA VAL A 104 9.22 -0.53 -3.14
C VAL A 104 10.05 0.57 -3.82
N ILE A 105 9.41 1.66 -4.26
CA ILE A 105 10.11 2.83 -4.81
C ILE A 105 11.00 3.47 -3.75
N GLY A 106 10.52 3.60 -2.52
CA GLY A 106 11.31 4.12 -1.41
C GLY A 106 12.55 3.25 -1.12
N ILE A 107 12.39 1.93 -1.08
CA ILE A 107 13.52 0.99 -0.91
C ILE A 107 14.52 1.12 -2.07
N PHE A 108 14.06 1.31 -3.31
CA PHE A 108 14.96 1.57 -4.44
C PHE A 108 15.84 2.81 -4.19
N VAL A 109 15.24 3.95 -3.81
CA VAL A 109 15.98 5.19 -3.55
C VAL A 109 16.93 5.02 -2.36
N ILE A 110 16.44 4.42 -1.28
CA ILE A 110 17.21 4.17 -0.07
C ILE A 110 18.41 3.26 -0.33
N SER A 111 18.19 2.13 -1.00
CA SER A 111 19.25 1.18 -1.30
C SER A 111 20.30 1.78 -2.24
N LEU A 112 19.87 2.58 -3.21
CA LEU A 112 20.78 3.29 -4.10
C LEU A 112 21.72 4.22 -3.31
N ILE A 113 21.18 5.05 -2.42
CA ILE A 113 21.97 5.95 -1.57
C ILE A 113 22.93 5.16 -0.68
N GLN A 114 22.44 4.11 -0.01
CA GLN A 114 23.24 3.30 0.90
C GLN A 114 24.39 2.58 0.18
N PHE A 115 24.11 1.95 -0.96
CA PHE A 115 25.15 1.21 -1.70
C PHE A 115 26.14 2.13 -2.39
N LEU A 116 25.74 3.31 -2.87
CA LEU A 116 26.66 4.34 -3.36
C LEU A 116 27.58 4.84 -2.24
N TYR A 117 27.02 5.13 -1.06
CA TYR A 117 27.81 5.53 0.09
C TYR A 117 28.81 4.43 0.53
N LEU A 118 28.34 3.19 0.63
CA LEU A 118 29.19 2.06 0.99
C LEU A 118 30.28 1.83 -0.06
N ASN A 119 29.95 1.91 -1.34
CA ASN A 119 30.87 1.73 -2.44
C ASN A 119 32.01 2.78 -2.41
N SER A 120 31.68 4.03 -2.08
CA SER A 120 32.70 5.08 -1.93
C SER A 120 33.69 4.79 -0.78
N LYS A 121 33.25 4.11 0.28
CA LYS A 121 34.09 3.67 1.40
C LYS A 121 34.92 2.44 1.07
N LEU A 122 34.49 1.62 0.12
CA LEU A 122 35.16 0.39 -0.33
C LEU A 122 35.90 0.57 -1.66
N TYR A 123 36.38 1.79 -1.95
CA TYR A 123 37.20 2.10 -3.14
C TYR A 123 36.51 1.66 -4.47
N ASN A 124 35.20 1.79 -4.54
CA ASN A 124 34.39 1.44 -5.72
C ASN A 124 34.43 -0.04 -6.14
N MET A 125 34.57 -0.94 -5.16
CA MET A 125 34.64 -2.40 -5.43
C MET A 125 33.25 -3.08 -5.48
N LEU A 126 32.16 -2.38 -5.14
CA LEU A 126 30.83 -3.01 -5.07
C LEU A 126 30.08 -2.94 -6.41
N PRO A 127 29.41 -4.02 -6.81
CA PRO A 127 28.48 -4.03 -7.95
C PRO A 127 27.13 -3.37 -7.56
N VAL A 128 27.15 -2.03 -7.38
CA VAL A 128 26.01 -1.26 -6.83
C VAL A 128 24.69 -1.53 -7.57
N ALA A 129 24.72 -1.56 -8.90
CA ALA A 129 23.51 -1.78 -9.69
C ALA A 129 22.85 -3.14 -9.38
N GLN A 130 23.66 -4.19 -9.27
CA GLN A 130 23.16 -5.53 -8.94
C GLN A 130 22.58 -5.59 -7.53
N LEU A 131 23.28 -4.99 -6.55
CA LEU A 131 22.81 -4.94 -5.16
C LEU A 131 21.50 -4.18 -5.01
N VAL A 132 21.33 -3.05 -5.72
CA VAL A 132 20.08 -2.28 -5.75
C VAL A 132 18.94 -3.09 -6.37
N ILE A 133 19.17 -3.74 -7.50
CA ILE A 133 18.16 -4.58 -8.17
C ILE A 133 17.65 -5.67 -7.23
N ILE A 134 18.56 -6.34 -6.52
CA ILE A 134 18.20 -7.40 -5.57
C ILE A 134 17.41 -6.84 -4.40
N ALA A 135 17.84 -5.72 -3.82
CA ALA A 135 17.12 -5.08 -2.73
C ALA A 135 15.67 -4.75 -3.16
N VAL A 136 15.47 -4.28 -4.39
CA VAL A 136 14.14 -4.00 -4.94
C VAL A 136 13.31 -5.27 -5.15
N ILE A 137 13.92 -6.33 -5.68
CA ILE A 137 13.23 -7.63 -5.86
C ILE A 137 12.81 -8.19 -4.51
N ILE A 138 13.73 -8.20 -3.52
CA ILE A 138 13.41 -8.65 -2.16
C ILE A 138 12.30 -7.79 -1.55
N ALA A 139 12.36 -6.48 -1.71
CA ALA A 139 11.31 -5.58 -1.21
C ALA A 139 9.95 -5.85 -1.87
N ALA A 140 9.92 -6.03 -3.18
CA ALA A 140 8.68 -6.35 -3.91
C ALA A 140 8.09 -7.70 -3.45
N VAL A 141 8.92 -8.74 -3.34
CA VAL A 141 8.51 -10.06 -2.85
C VAL A 141 8.06 -9.97 -1.39
N SER A 142 8.77 -9.25 -0.54
CA SER A 142 8.40 -9.07 0.87
C SER A 142 7.06 -8.34 1.02
N THR A 143 6.78 -7.37 0.17
CA THR A 143 5.60 -6.52 0.33
C THR A 143 4.39 -7.12 -0.38
N PHE A 144 4.47 -7.32 -1.69
CA PHE A 144 3.36 -7.85 -2.49
C PHE A 144 3.17 -9.35 -2.31
N GLY A 145 4.27 -10.12 -2.27
CA GLY A 145 4.24 -11.56 -2.06
C GLY A 145 3.65 -11.91 -0.70
N PHE A 146 4.09 -11.21 0.36
CA PHE A 146 3.55 -11.42 1.70
C PHE A 146 2.05 -11.15 1.77
N ALA A 147 1.58 -9.99 1.30
CA ALA A 147 0.16 -9.64 1.32
C ALA A 147 -0.69 -10.65 0.52
N SER A 148 -0.21 -11.04 -0.66
CA SER A 148 -0.90 -11.99 -1.53
C SER A 148 -0.97 -13.40 -0.94
N LEU A 149 0.14 -13.91 -0.39
CA LEU A 149 0.19 -15.22 0.26
C LEU A 149 -0.67 -15.23 1.52
N LEU A 150 -0.59 -14.17 2.33
CA LEU A 150 -1.42 -14.06 3.53
C LEU A 150 -2.91 -14.07 3.18
N PHE A 151 -3.31 -13.35 2.12
CA PHE A 151 -4.68 -13.37 1.63
C PHE A 151 -5.09 -14.78 1.19
N VAL A 152 -4.23 -15.48 0.43
CA VAL A 152 -4.51 -16.85 -0.03
C VAL A 152 -4.66 -17.80 1.15
N PHE A 153 -3.75 -17.78 2.11
CA PHE A 153 -3.85 -18.66 3.27
C PHE A 153 -5.05 -18.33 4.14
N THR A 154 -5.29 -17.03 4.43
CA THR A 154 -6.43 -16.60 5.23
C THR A 154 -7.77 -17.02 4.61
N ASN A 155 -7.96 -16.80 3.29
CA ASN A 155 -9.24 -17.04 2.63
C ASN A 155 -9.38 -18.46 2.08
N LYS A 156 -8.35 -19.00 1.42
CA LYS A 156 -8.45 -20.31 0.75
C LYS A 156 -8.20 -21.46 1.70
N ALA A 157 -7.17 -21.38 2.57
CA ALA A 157 -6.86 -22.45 3.50
C ALA A 157 -7.76 -22.43 4.73
N PHE A 158 -7.98 -21.25 5.32
CA PHE A 158 -8.73 -21.11 6.57
C PHE A 158 -10.15 -20.58 6.41
N LYS A 159 -10.60 -20.32 5.16
CA LYS A 159 -11.98 -19.94 4.81
C LYS A 159 -12.50 -18.70 5.57
N SER A 160 -11.68 -17.68 5.66
CA SER A 160 -12.07 -16.38 6.21
C SER A 160 -12.84 -15.55 5.18
N ASP A 161 -13.69 -14.65 5.65
CA ASP A 161 -14.38 -13.64 4.81
C ASP A 161 -13.57 -12.35 4.63
N ALA A 162 -12.27 -12.33 5.00
CA ALA A 162 -11.44 -11.16 4.85
C ALA A 162 -11.27 -10.79 3.37
N SER A 163 -11.61 -9.55 3.00
CA SER A 163 -11.42 -9.09 1.64
C SER A 163 -9.94 -8.84 1.32
N LEU A 164 -9.60 -8.87 0.04
CA LEU A 164 -8.27 -8.48 -0.43
C LEU A 164 -7.91 -7.06 0.03
N ALA A 165 -8.90 -6.15 0.01
CA ALA A 165 -8.74 -4.77 0.44
C ALA A 165 -8.31 -4.68 1.92
N HIS A 166 -8.82 -5.54 2.80
CA HIS A 166 -8.42 -5.56 4.21
C HIS A 166 -6.93 -5.87 4.38
N ILE A 167 -6.47 -6.97 3.82
CA ILE A 167 -5.08 -7.41 3.97
C ILE A 167 -4.12 -6.43 3.29
N PHE A 168 -4.48 -5.92 2.11
CA PHE A 168 -3.68 -4.95 1.37
C PHE A 168 -3.63 -3.60 2.07
N SER A 169 -4.71 -3.15 2.71
CA SER A 169 -4.71 -1.90 3.49
C SER A 169 -3.82 -2.00 4.72
N ILE A 170 -3.89 -3.09 5.49
CA ILE A 170 -3.03 -3.31 6.65
C ILE A 170 -1.56 -3.32 6.23
N ASN A 171 -1.23 -4.15 5.22
CA ASN A 171 0.14 -4.27 4.73
C ASN A 171 0.63 -2.98 4.08
N GLY A 172 -0.23 -2.26 3.36
CA GLY A 172 0.10 -1.00 2.73
C GLY A 172 0.47 0.09 3.73
N VAL A 173 -0.35 0.32 4.75
CA VAL A 173 -0.07 1.32 5.80
C VAL A 173 1.21 0.97 6.55
N THR A 174 1.40 -0.29 6.94
CA THR A 174 2.64 -0.72 7.62
C THR A 174 3.86 -0.60 6.73
N SER A 175 3.71 -0.78 5.43
CA SER A 175 4.78 -0.58 4.43
C SER A 175 5.19 0.89 4.32
N VAL A 176 4.23 1.83 4.30
CA VAL A 176 4.52 3.28 4.31
C VAL A 176 5.19 3.68 5.62
N LEU A 177 4.72 3.19 6.76
CA LEU A 177 5.38 3.42 8.05
C LEU A 177 6.82 2.90 8.04
N SER A 178 7.04 1.70 7.52
CA SER A 178 8.37 1.09 7.41
C SER A 178 9.32 1.96 6.61
N ILE A 179 8.91 2.46 5.42
CA ILE A 179 9.80 3.28 4.58
C ILE A 179 10.14 4.61 5.25
N CYS A 180 9.18 5.25 5.91
CA CYS A 180 9.44 6.48 6.65
C CYS A 180 10.41 6.27 7.81
N LEU A 181 10.29 5.16 8.55
CA LEU A 181 11.24 4.81 9.60
C LEU A 181 12.62 4.48 9.04
N GLN A 182 12.71 3.82 7.88
CA GLN A 182 13.98 3.55 7.21
C GLN A 182 14.73 4.82 6.82
N ILE A 183 14.05 5.90 6.47
CA ILE A 183 14.69 7.21 6.24
C ILE A 183 15.38 7.68 7.51
N VAL A 184 14.75 7.54 8.66
CA VAL A 184 15.36 7.88 9.97
C VAL A 184 16.55 6.97 10.25
N VAL A 185 16.38 5.67 10.04
CA VAL A 185 17.46 4.67 10.24
C VAL A 185 18.70 5.03 9.43
N ILE A 186 18.54 5.45 8.16
CA ILE A 186 19.68 5.86 7.32
C ILE A 186 20.42 7.04 7.92
N LEU A 187 19.72 8.09 8.35
CA LEU A 187 20.36 9.25 8.96
C LEU A 187 21.24 8.85 10.15
N PHE A 188 20.76 7.94 11.00
CA PHE A 188 21.53 7.43 12.12
C PHE A 188 22.65 6.45 11.70
N THR A 189 22.46 5.69 10.62
CA THR A 189 23.49 4.82 10.08
C THR A 189 24.70 5.61 9.55
N LEU A 190 24.45 6.79 8.95
CA LEU A 190 25.51 7.69 8.51
C LEU A 190 26.33 8.24 9.68
N LEU A 191 25.72 8.41 10.86
CA LEU A 191 26.42 8.82 12.08
C LEU A 191 27.17 7.63 12.73
N SER A 192 26.51 6.49 12.82
CA SER A 192 27.09 5.25 13.39
C SER A 192 26.31 4.03 12.91
N ALA A 193 27.01 3.06 12.32
CA ALA A 193 26.42 1.80 11.87
C ALA A 193 25.76 1.03 13.03
N LYS A 194 26.29 1.11 14.26
CA LYS A 194 25.70 0.45 15.44
C LYS A 194 24.34 1.03 15.80
N PHE A 195 24.21 2.37 15.80
CA PHE A 195 22.92 3.03 16.05
C PHE A 195 21.90 2.74 14.95
N GLY A 196 22.33 2.76 13.69
CA GLY A 196 21.48 2.39 12.56
C GLY A 196 20.92 0.98 12.69
N LEU A 197 21.76 0.01 13.09
CA LEU A 197 21.33 -1.38 13.30
C LEU A 197 20.30 -1.49 14.44
N ILE A 198 20.53 -0.86 15.58
CA ILE A 198 19.58 -0.86 16.70
C ILE A 198 18.22 -0.26 16.26
N LEU A 199 18.23 0.89 15.60
CA LEU A 199 17.03 1.53 15.11
C LEU A 199 16.30 0.70 14.05
N SER A 200 17.02 -0.01 13.19
CA SER A 200 16.39 -0.91 12.20
C SER A 200 15.63 -2.05 12.86
N VAL A 201 16.18 -2.64 13.92
CA VAL A 201 15.51 -3.68 14.71
C VAL A 201 14.26 -3.11 15.39
N ILE A 202 14.37 -1.94 16.02
CA ILE A 202 13.22 -1.27 16.67
C ILE A 202 12.12 -0.97 15.64
N SER A 203 12.50 -0.45 14.47
CA SER A 203 11.56 -0.15 13.37
C SER A 203 10.84 -1.40 12.88
N PHE A 204 11.57 -2.50 12.74
CA PHE A 204 11.01 -3.80 12.35
C PHE A 204 10.00 -4.32 13.38
N ILE A 205 10.37 -4.28 14.67
CA ILE A 205 9.46 -4.70 15.76
C ILE A 205 8.22 -3.83 15.77
N TYR A 206 8.35 -2.51 15.68
CA TYR A 206 7.24 -1.57 15.69
C TYR A 206 6.24 -1.84 14.56
N THR A 207 6.72 -1.93 13.32
CA THR A 207 5.86 -2.19 12.16
C THR A 207 5.22 -3.58 12.21
N SER A 208 5.93 -4.59 12.72
CA SER A 208 5.40 -5.94 12.91
C SER A 208 4.28 -5.98 13.96
N VAL A 209 4.44 -5.28 15.08
CA VAL A 209 3.40 -5.17 16.12
C VAL A 209 2.15 -4.52 15.56
N ILE A 210 2.28 -3.38 14.85
CA ILE A 210 1.13 -2.72 14.20
C ILE A 210 0.43 -3.67 13.24
N PHE A 211 1.20 -4.37 12.40
CA PHE A 211 0.65 -5.32 11.42
C PHE A 211 -0.15 -6.43 12.12
N ILE A 212 0.47 -7.13 13.07
CA ILE A 212 -0.13 -8.27 13.77
C ILE A 212 -1.37 -7.84 14.56
N THR A 213 -1.32 -6.70 15.27
CA THR A 213 -2.46 -6.18 16.04
C THR A 213 -3.65 -5.93 15.11
N ASN A 214 -3.45 -5.17 14.03
CA ASN A 214 -4.53 -4.84 13.10
C ASN A 214 -5.03 -6.07 12.32
N TYR A 215 -4.15 -7.00 11.96
CA TYR A 215 -4.56 -8.27 11.36
C TYR A 215 -5.47 -9.07 12.31
N ASN A 216 -5.10 -9.14 13.59
CA ASN A 216 -5.89 -9.86 14.61
C ASN A 216 -7.24 -9.20 14.89
N GLU A 217 -7.34 -7.88 14.83
CA GLU A 217 -8.58 -7.13 15.07
C GLU A 217 -9.54 -7.20 13.87
N THR A 218 -9.03 -7.12 12.64
CA THR A 218 -9.85 -6.96 11.45
C THR A 218 -10.25 -8.29 10.80
N VAL A 219 -9.42 -9.32 10.90
CA VAL A 219 -9.70 -10.62 10.30
C VAL A 219 -10.51 -11.48 11.26
N LYS A 220 -11.71 -11.88 10.84
CA LYS A 220 -12.61 -12.74 11.63
C LYS A 220 -12.23 -14.21 11.44
N LEU A 221 -11.32 -14.68 12.27
CA LEU A 221 -10.83 -16.06 12.32
C LEU A 221 -10.47 -16.43 13.74
N ASP A 222 -10.44 -17.73 14.06
CA ASP A 222 -9.90 -18.22 15.34
C ASP A 222 -8.43 -17.82 15.48
N THR A 223 -8.00 -17.53 16.72
CA THR A 223 -6.64 -17.09 17.03
C THR A 223 -5.57 -18.04 16.51
N ASP A 224 -5.79 -19.35 16.67
CA ASP A 224 -4.85 -20.38 16.20
C ASP A 224 -4.69 -20.34 14.68
N LYS A 225 -5.81 -20.24 13.94
CA LYS A 225 -5.78 -20.16 12.48
C LYS A 225 -5.09 -18.90 11.99
N LYS A 226 -5.29 -17.75 12.66
CA LYS A 226 -4.55 -16.51 12.37
C LYS A 226 -3.05 -16.69 12.54
N THR A 227 -2.66 -17.30 13.66
CA THR A 227 -1.26 -17.58 13.97
C THR A 227 -0.62 -18.50 12.94
N TYR A 228 -1.32 -19.58 12.56
CA TYR A 228 -0.83 -20.47 11.50
C TYR A 228 -0.74 -19.76 10.13
N ALA A 229 -1.73 -18.95 9.75
CA ALA A 229 -1.68 -18.18 8.51
C ALA A 229 -0.46 -17.27 8.45
N LEU A 230 -0.20 -16.55 9.53
CA LEU A 230 0.98 -15.69 9.65
C LEU A 230 2.29 -16.50 9.61
N PHE A 231 2.38 -17.58 10.41
CA PHE A 231 3.58 -18.41 10.47
C PHE A 231 3.94 -19.02 9.12
N ILE A 232 2.96 -19.60 8.43
CA ILE A 232 3.17 -20.21 7.10
C ILE A 232 3.56 -19.11 6.08
N THR A 233 2.92 -17.94 6.13
CA THR A 233 3.24 -16.84 5.23
C THR A 233 4.65 -16.31 5.45
N TYR A 234 5.05 -16.04 6.69
CA TYR A 234 6.42 -15.61 7.01
C TYR A 234 7.45 -16.65 6.62
N GLY A 235 7.17 -17.94 6.91
CA GLY A 235 8.04 -19.06 6.53
C GLY A 235 8.22 -19.17 5.02
N ALA A 236 7.13 -19.09 4.26
CA ALA A 236 7.18 -19.15 2.80
C ALA A 236 7.98 -17.96 2.20
N ILE A 237 7.71 -16.74 2.66
CA ILE A 237 8.46 -15.56 2.20
C ILE A 237 9.94 -15.67 2.56
N PHE A 238 10.26 -16.12 3.76
CA PHE A 238 11.65 -16.32 4.19
C PHE A 238 12.39 -17.32 3.29
N ILE A 239 11.75 -18.45 2.95
CA ILE A 239 12.34 -19.45 2.03
C ILE A 239 12.55 -18.83 0.64
N ILE A 240 11.57 -18.09 0.11
CA ILE A 240 11.70 -17.41 -1.19
C ILE A 240 12.87 -16.42 -1.17
N GLN A 241 13.02 -15.63 -0.10
CA GLN A 241 14.13 -14.69 0.05
C GLN A 241 15.48 -15.38 0.12
N LEU A 242 15.57 -16.52 0.83
CA LEU A 242 16.80 -17.32 0.86
C LEU A 242 17.18 -17.86 -0.52
N ILE A 243 16.21 -18.30 -1.31
CA ILE A 243 16.43 -18.75 -2.69
C ILE A 243 16.96 -17.61 -3.55
N ILE A 244 16.32 -16.43 -3.49
CA ILE A 244 16.75 -15.23 -4.24
C ILE A 244 18.19 -14.86 -3.83
N PHE A 245 18.47 -14.82 -2.53
CA PHE A 245 19.79 -14.51 -2.02
C PHE A 245 20.84 -15.52 -2.47
N TYR A 246 20.53 -16.82 -2.39
CA TYR A 246 21.42 -17.89 -2.85
C TYR A 246 21.74 -17.77 -4.35
N MET A 247 20.73 -17.56 -5.18
CA MET A 247 20.93 -17.38 -6.63
C MET A 247 21.85 -16.20 -6.93
N PHE A 248 21.72 -15.12 -6.16
CA PHE A 248 22.56 -13.96 -6.32
C PHE A 248 24.02 -14.23 -5.90
N VAL A 249 24.23 -14.79 -4.72
CA VAL A 249 25.58 -15.12 -4.21
C VAL A 249 26.27 -16.08 -5.17
N SER A 250 25.57 -17.09 -5.65
CA SER A 250 26.10 -18.03 -6.65
C SER A 250 26.51 -17.33 -7.94
N SER A 251 25.66 -16.42 -8.46
CA SER A 251 25.98 -15.64 -9.66
C SER A 251 27.19 -14.71 -9.46
N ALA A 252 27.27 -14.05 -8.32
CA ALA A 252 28.40 -13.15 -7.98
C ALA A 252 29.73 -13.92 -7.87
N ILE A 253 29.71 -15.08 -7.23
CA ILE A 253 30.91 -15.96 -7.10
C ILE A 253 31.34 -16.47 -8.47
N SER A 254 30.42 -16.94 -9.30
CA SER A 254 30.71 -17.43 -10.65
C SER A 254 31.32 -16.34 -11.54
N GLY A 255 30.83 -15.11 -11.43
CA GLY A 255 31.37 -13.94 -12.15
C GLY A 255 32.79 -13.59 -11.72
N THR A 256 33.10 -13.64 -10.42
CA THR A 256 34.44 -13.37 -9.90
C THR A 256 35.42 -14.47 -10.26
N LEU A 257 35.02 -15.73 -10.16
CA LEU A 257 35.85 -16.86 -10.57
C LEU A 257 36.17 -16.86 -12.08
N GLY A 258 35.15 -16.50 -12.91
CA GLY A 258 35.35 -16.34 -14.36
C GLY A 258 36.37 -15.24 -14.69
N SER A 259 36.35 -14.13 -13.99
CA SER A 259 37.29 -13.03 -14.14
C SER A 259 38.70 -13.44 -13.68
N PHE A 260 38.82 -14.23 -12.60
CA PHE A 260 40.11 -14.78 -12.14
C PHE A 260 40.70 -15.79 -13.16
N SER A 261 39.88 -16.68 -13.72
CA SER A 261 40.36 -17.66 -14.69
C SER A 261 40.83 -17.00 -15.99
N SER A 262 40.21 -15.89 -16.41
CA SER A 262 40.64 -15.12 -17.58
C SER A 262 41.98 -14.38 -17.35
N LEU A 263 42.29 -14.01 -16.11
CA LEU A 263 43.57 -13.39 -15.75
C LEU A 263 44.72 -14.38 -15.68
N PHE A 264 44.45 -15.66 -15.36
CA PHE A 264 45.47 -16.71 -15.23
C PHE A 264 45.49 -17.71 -16.41
N GLY A 265 44.47 -17.68 -17.29
CA GLY A 265 44.36 -18.61 -18.44
C GLY A 265 44.99 -18.14 -19.75
N SER A 266 45.72 -17.04 -19.73
CA SER A 266 46.39 -16.50 -20.92
C SER A 266 47.93 -16.72 -20.89
N TYR A 267 48.39 -17.82 -20.29
CA TYR A 267 49.77 -18.30 -20.40
C TYR A 267 49.82 -19.66 -21.05
#